data_c766ce451b1816cc62bec6ac85e92fe2
#
_entry.id   c766ce451b1816cc62bec6ac85e92fe2
#
_cell.length_a   1.000
_cell.length_b   1.000
_cell.length_c   1.000
_cell.angle_alpha   90.00
_cell.angle_beta   90.00
_cell.angle_gamma   90.00
#
_symmetry.space_group_name_H-M   'P 1'
#
loop_
_entity.id
_entity.type
_entity.pdbx_description
1 polymer ?
#
loop_
_entity_poly.entity_id
_entity_poly.type
_entity_poly.pdbx_seq_one_letter_code
_entity_poly.pdbx_strand_id
1 'polypeptide(L)'
;MELSVGNIILYFVVAITIVVCSVLTVTTRKILRSATYLLFVLFATAVIYFQMDYAFLGAVQIAVYAGGILVLFVFAIMLTHEPGQSTAPLTVHRRWIGGVAAVVGTALCAYALFSTHTFVSSTLTDMTAPDINTIGQWLLSTDKFGYLLPFEAISVLLLACIIGGVVIARKR
;
A
#
# COMPACT_ATOMS: atom_id res chain seq x y z
N MET A 1 20.46 13.72 -0.96
CA MET A 1 20.25 12.72 0.11
C MET A 1 21.61 12.44 0.76
N GLU A 2 21.89 13.00 1.92
CA GLU A 2 23.10 12.64 2.62
C GLU A 2 22.98 11.18 3.09
N LEU A 3 23.87 10.33 2.60
CA LEU A 3 24.04 8.94 3.03
C LEU A 3 24.60 8.91 4.46
N SER A 4 23.84 9.41 5.41
CA SER A 4 24.16 9.23 6.81
C SER A 4 24.00 7.75 7.17
N VAL A 5 24.96 7.20 7.87
CA VAL A 5 24.92 5.80 8.36
C VAL A 5 23.60 5.52 9.09
N GLY A 6 23.02 6.54 9.77
CA GLY A 6 21.73 6.46 10.42
C GLY A 6 20.56 6.18 9.46
N ASN A 7 20.53 6.82 8.28
CA ASN A 7 19.49 6.61 7.28
C ASN A 7 19.53 5.19 6.70
N ILE A 8 20.72 4.65 6.51
CA ILE A 8 20.90 3.28 6.01
C ILE A 8 20.40 2.27 7.06
N ILE A 9 20.77 2.45 8.31
CA ILE A 9 20.32 1.59 9.42
C ILE A 9 18.80 1.65 9.54
N LEU A 10 18.22 2.85 9.52
CA LEU A 10 16.76 3.04 9.58
C LEU A 10 16.05 2.34 8.42
N TYR A 11 16.55 2.46 7.20
CA TYR A 11 16.01 1.78 6.02
C TYR A 11 15.99 0.26 6.20
N PHE A 12 17.10 -0.34 6.65
CA PHE A 12 17.16 -1.78 6.87
C PHE A 12 16.21 -2.26 7.97
N VAL A 13 16.11 -1.51 9.07
CA VAL A 13 15.17 -1.83 10.16
C VAL A 13 13.73 -1.81 9.66
N VAL A 14 13.36 -0.77 8.91
CA VAL A 14 12.01 -0.63 8.34
C VAL A 14 11.73 -1.73 7.31
N ALA A 15 12.69 -2.03 6.43
CA ALA A 15 12.56 -3.09 5.43
C ALA A 15 12.36 -4.47 6.08
N ILE A 16 13.14 -4.81 7.10
CA ILE A 16 12.98 -6.04 7.86
C ILE A 16 11.61 -6.09 8.54
N THR A 17 11.17 -4.98 9.15
CA THR A 17 9.85 -4.89 9.78
C THR A 17 8.72 -5.15 8.77
N ILE A 18 8.80 -4.58 7.57
CA ILE A 18 7.81 -4.81 6.50
C ILE A 18 7.76 -6.29 6.13
N VAL A 19 8.91 -6.92 5.89
CA VAL A 19 8.98 -8.32 5.48
C VAL A 19 8.42 -9.24 6.58
N VAL A 20 8.86 -9.06 7.82
CA VAL A 20 8.40 -9.87 8.96
C VAL A 20 6.90 -9.70 9.19
N CYS A 21 6.41 -8.47 9.25
CA CYS A 21 4.98 -8.21 9.46
C CYS A 21 4.12 -8.68 8.28
N SER A 22 4.60 -8.58 7.03
CA SER A 22 3.90 -9.12 5.85
C SER A 22 3.74 -10.63 5.93
N VAL A 23 4.80 -11.36 6.29
CA VAL A 23 4.74 -12.81 6.47
C VAL A 23 3.79 -13.19 7.62
N LEU A 24 3.84 -12.46 8.75
CA LEU A 24 2.93 -12.68 9.88
C LEU A 24 1.48 -12.39 9.52
N THR A 25 1.21 -11.37 8.71
CA THR A 25 -0.14 -11.03 8.22
C THR A 25 -0.79 -12.21 7.50
N VAL A 26 -0.05 -12.89 6.63
CA VAL A 26 -0.57 -14.02 5.83
C VAL A 26 -0.58 -15.35 6.60
N THR A 27 0.37 -15.52 7.53
CA THR A 27 0.51 -16.80 8.25
C THR A 27 -0.43 -16.90 9.45
N THR A 28 -0.85 -15.77 10.03
CA THR A 28 -1.69 -15.72 11.23
C THR A 28 -3.12 -16.13 10.93
N ARG A 29 -3.66 -17.06 11.71
CA ARG A 29 -5.04 -17.59 11.56
C ARG A 29 -6.11 -16.69 12.18
N LYS A 30 -5.75 -15.78 13.07
CA LYS A 30 -6.68 -14.86 13.71
C LYS A 30 -6.77 -13.57 12.89
N ILE A 31 -7.94 -13.29 12.32
CA ILE A 31 -8.16 -12.17 11.40
C ILE A 31 -7.75 -10.83 12.04
N LEU A 32 -8.12 -10.61 13.31
CA LEU A 32 -7.78 -9.39 14.02
C LEU A 32 -6.26 -9.19 14.19
N ARG A 33 -5.51 -10.26 14.48
CA ARG A 33 -4.04 -10.22 14.54
C ARG A 33 -3.42 -9.96 13.17
N SER A 34 -3.97 -10.58 12.12
CA SER A 34 -3.52 -10.34 10.75
C SER A 34 -3.69 -8.88 10.38
N ALA A 35 -4.83 -8.27 10.72
CA ALA A 35 -5.09 -6.86 10.49
C ALA A 35 -4.13 -5.92 11.25
N THR A 36 -3.76 -6.27 12.50
CA THR A 36 -2.76 -5.47 13.23
C THR A 36 -1.36 -5.56 12.62
N TYR A 37 -0.94 -6.73 12.13
CA TYR A 37 0.33 -6.84 11.40
C TYR A 37 0.31 -6.06 10.08
N LEU A 38 -0.82 -6.08 9.37
CA LEU A 38 -1.00 -5.26 8.17
C LEU A 38 -0.90 -3.76 8.49
N LEU A 39 -1.46 -3.32 9.63
CA LEU A 39 -1.33 -1.94 10.09
C LEU A 39 0.16 -1.52 10.23
N PHE A 40 0.97 -2.36 10.86
CA PHE A 40 2.41 -2.11 10.99
C PHE A 40 3.12 -2.04 9.63
N VAL A 41 2.75 -2.87 8.66
CA VAL A 41 3.28 -2.80 7.30
C VAL A 41 2.94 -1.46 6.65
N LEU A 42 1.70 -0.98 6.79
CA LEU A 42 1.26 0.29 6.20
C LEU A 42 1.96 1.50 6.85
N PHE A 43 2.18 1.48 8.15
CA PHE A 43 2.98 2.51 8.82
C PHE A 43 4.45 2.47 8.40
N ALA A 44 5.02 1.29 8.29
CA ALA A 44 6.42 1.12 7.88
C ALA A 44 6.64 1.58 6.42
N THR A 45 5.68 1.34 5.52
CA THR A 45 5.75 1.90 4.15
C THR A 45 5.65 3.42 4.13
N ALA A 46 4.85 4.04 5.01
CA ALA A 46 4.82 5.49 5.14
C ALA A 46 6.18 6.07 5.57
N VAL A 47 6.88 5.38 6.48
CA VAL A 47 8.23 5.79 6.89
C VAL A 47 9.20 5.76 5.71
N ILE A 48 9.11 4.77 4.81
CA ILE A 48 9.93 4.73 3.58
C ILE A 48 9.62 5.94 2.69
N TYR A 49 8.33 6.28 2.49
CA TYR A 49 7.98 7.46 1.72
C TYR A 49 8.58 8.75 2.30
N PHE A 50 8.54 8.93 3.62
CA PHE A 50 9.19 10.08 4.27
C PHE A 50 10.71 10.07 4.11
N GLN A 51 11.36 8.90 4.15
CA GLN A 51 12.79 8.80 3.89
C GLN A 51 13.18 9.17 2.45
N MET A 52 12.26 8.97 1.51
CA MET A 52 12.45 9.33 0.10
C MET A 52 12.02 10.76 -0.22
N ASP A 53 11.74 11.59 0.79
CA ASP A 53 11.23 12.96 0.69
C ASP A 53 9.84 13.09 0.01
N TYR A 54 9.11 11.99 -0.15
CA TYR A 54 7.73 11.99 -0.63
C TYR A 54 6.73 12.25 0.52
N ALA A 55 6.79 13.44 1.12
CA ALA A 55 5.99 13.78 2.29
C ALA A 55 4.48 13.64 2.06
N PHE A 56 3.98 14.02 0.88
CA PHE A 56 2.57 13.87 0.52
C PHE A 56 2.14 12.39 0.48
N LEU A 57 2.93 11.52 -0.16
CA LEU A 57 2.62 10.09 -0.23
C LEU A 57 2.65 9.44 1.15
N GLY A 58 3.61 9.81 1.99
CA GLY A 58 3.68 9.32 3.37
C GLY A 58 2.46 9.72 4.20
N ALA A 59 2.02 10.98 4.08
CA ALA A 59 0.82 11.47 4.76
C ALA A 59 -0.45 10.75 4.27
N VAL A 60 -0.62 10.56 2.96
CA VAL A 60 -1.75 9.81 2.38
C VAL A 60 -1.74 8.35 2.81
N GLN A 61 -0.57 7.72 2.87
CA GLN A 61 -0.41 6.35 3.33
C GLN A 61 -0.93 6.17 4.76
N ILE A 62 -0.61 7.08 5.67
CA ILE A 62 -1.08 7.03 7.05
C ILE A 62 -2.57 7.36 7.12
N ALA A 63 -3.01 8.47 6.53
CA ALA A 63 -4.38 8.97 6.70
C ALA A 63 -5.40 8.06 6.00
N VAL A 64 -5.14 7.64 4.76
CA VAL A 64 -6.10 6.90 3.94
C VAL A 64 -5.96 5.40 4.15
N TYR A 65 -4.75 4.84 3.96
CA TYR A 65 -4.57 3.38 4.02
C TYR A 65 -4.59 2.85 5.45
N ALA A 66 -3.76 3.39 6.33
CA ALA A 66 -3.70 2.92 7.71
C ALA A 66 -4.88 3.44 8.55
N GLY A 67 -5.28 4.69 8.37
CA GLY A 67 -6.38 5.32 9.13
C GLY A 67 -7.76 4.99 8.56
N GLY A 68 -8.00 5.27 7.29
CA GLY A 68 -9.33 5.11 6.67
C GLY A 68 -9.65 3.65 6.34
N ILE A 69 -8.97 3.10 5.35
CA ILE A 69 -9.33 1.81 4.75
C ILE A 69 -9.17 0.65 5.75
N LEU A 70 -8.03 0.56 6.41
CA LEU A 70 -7.77 -0.57 7.29
C LEU A 70 -8.66 -0.54 8.53
N VAL A 71 -8.87 0.63 9.14
CA VAL A 71 -9.74 0.76 10.31
C VAL A 71 -11.17 0.38 9.97
N LEU A 72 -11.70 0.86 8.84
CA LEU A 72 -13.05 0.48 8.38
C LEU A 72 -13.14 -1.02 8.08
N PHE A 73 -12.10 -1.60 7.48
CA PHE A 73 -12.03 -3.03 7.20
C PHE A 73 -12.04 -3.87 8.50
N VAL A 74 -11.25 -3.48 9.50
CA VAL A 74 -11.24 -4.14 10.82
C VAL A 74 -12.62 -4.03 11.49
N PHE A 75 -13.25 -2.86 11.41
CA PHE A 75 -14.60 -2.66 11.94
C PHE A 75 -15.63 -3.57 11.24
N ALA A 76 -15.58 -3.65 9.92
CA ALA A 76 -16.46 -4.51 9.14
C ALA A 76 -16.30 -6.00 9.53
N ILE A 77 -15.05 -6.45 9.71
CA ILE A 77 -14.79 -7.82 10.16
C ILE A 77 -15.31 -8.07 11.58
N MET A 78 -15.10 -7.13 12.49
CA MET A 78 -15.60 -7.26 13.86
C MET A 78 -17.12 -7.33 13.94
N LEU A 79 -17.83 -6.69 13.02
CA LEU A 79 -19.31 -6.74 12.94
C LEU A 79 -19.82 -8.00 12.25
N THR A 80 -19.04 -8.63 11.38
CA THR A 80 -19.47 -9.80 10.60
C THR A 80 -18.98 -11.13 11.17
N HIS A 81 -17.89 -11.14 11.93
CA HIS A 81 -17.28 -12.34 12.49
C HIS A 81 -17.19 -12.24 14.01
N GLU A 82 -17.42 -13.36 14.70
CA GLU A 82 -17.15 -13.43 16.13
C GLU A 82 -15.66 -13.25 16.41
N PRO A 83 -15.28 -12.26 17.25
CA PRO A 83 -13.89 -12.00 17.59
C PRO A 83 -13.25 -13.23 18.25
N GLY A 84 -12.24 -13.79 17.62
CA GLY A 84 -11.47 -14.91 18.19
C GLY A 84 -11.63 -16.26 17.49
N GLN A 85 -12.55 -16.43 16.56
CA GLN A 85 -12.60 -17.63 15.74
C GLN A 85 -11.37 -17.73 14.84
N SER A 86 -10.74 -18.91 14.85
CA SER A 86 -9.60 -19.20 13.96
C SER A 86 -10.14 -19.65 12.61
N THR A 87 -9.66 -19.04 11.53
CA THR A 87 -9.98 -19.47 10.16
C THR A 87 -9.50 -20.90 9.94
N ALA A 88 -10.30 -21.71 9.23
CA ALA A 88 -9.93 -23.08 8.88
C ALA A 88 -8.56 -23.11 8.19
N PRO A 89 -7.71 -24.12 8.47
CA PRO A 89 -6.39 -24.21 7.84
C PRO A 89 -6.55 -24.39 6.35
N LEU A 90 -5.78 -23.60 5.57
CA LEU A 90 -5.69 -23.81 4.13
C LEU A 90 -5.19 -25.23 3.85
N THR A 91 -5.80 -25.91 2.89
CA THR A 91 -5.31 -27.22 2.41
C THR A 91 -3.87 -27.09 1.93
N VAL A 92 -3.05 -28.11 2.18
CA VAL A 92 -1.61 -28.12 1.84
C VAL A 92 -1.38 -27.74 0.38
N HIS A 93 -2.24 -28.22 -0.51
CA HIS A 93 -2.16 -27.93 -1.95
C HIS A 93 -2.28 -26.42 -2.26
N ARG A 94 -3.21 -25.69 -1.63
CA ARG A 94 -3.36 -24.24 -1.81
C ARG A 94 -2.17 -23.43 -1.27
N ARG A 95 -1.51 -23.92 -0.22
CA ARG A 95 -0.29 -23.28 0.31
C ARG A 95 0.88 -23.37 -0.66
N TRP A 96 1.04 -24.53 -1.32
CA TRP A 96 2.08 -24.73 -2.32
C TRP A 96 1.86 -23.87 -3.56
N ILE A 97 0.63 -23.78 -4.07
CA ILE A 97 0.29 -22.92 -5.21
C ILE A 97 0.57 -21.45 -4.86
N GLY A 98 0.15 -20.99 -3.68
CA GLY A 98 0.43 -19.62 -3.22
C GLY A 98 1.93 -19.34 -3.06
N GLY A 99 2.69 -20.30 -2.53
CA GLY A 99 4.16 -20.19 -2.40
C GLY A 99 4.86 -20.08 -3.75
N VAL A 100 4.51 -20.95 -4.70
CA VAL A 100 5.06 -20.91 -6.06
C VAL A 100 4.71 -19.59 -6.76
N ALA A 101 3.46 -19.13 -6.66
CA ALA A 101 3.03 -17.86 -7.23
C ALA A 101 3.80 -16.66 -6.63
N ALA A 102 4.06 -16.69 -5.32
CA ALA A 102 4.85 -15.65 -4.66
C ALA A 102 6.30 -15.63 -5.14
N VAL A 103 6.94 -16.80 -5.25
CA VAL A 103 8.32 -16.91 -5.75
C VAL A 103 8.42 -16.44 -7.19
N VAL A 104 7.51 -16.87 -8.06
CA VAL A 104 7.47 -16.43 -9.46
C VAL A 104 7.25 -14.93 -9.57
N GLY A 105 6.29 -14.36 -8.80
CA GLY A 105 6.05 -12.93 -8.78
C GLY A 105 7.27 -12.12 -8.31
N THR A 106 7.93 -12.57 -7.25
CA THR A 106 9.15 -11.93 -6.74
C THR A 106 10.29 -12.02 -7.76
N ALA A 107 10.47 -13.18 -8.42
CA ALA A 107 11.48 -13.36 -9.46
C ALA A 107 11.25 -12.46 -10.67
N LEU A 108 9.98 -12.32 -11.11
CA LEU A 108 9.61 -11.40 -12.20
C LEU A 108 9.87 -9.93 -11.82
N CYS A 109 9.52 -9.52 -10.60
CA CYS A 109 9.81 -8.16 -10.12
C CYS A 109 11.33 -7.91 -10.04
N ALA A 110 12.09 -8.86 -9.50
CA ALA A 110 13.54 -8.76 -9.45
C ALA A 110 14.16 -8.67 -10.87
N TYR A 111 13.71 -9.51 -11.79
CA TYR A 111 14.16 -9.46 -13.19
C TYR A 111 13.84 -8.12 -13.84
N ALA A 112 12.64 -7.59 -13.65
CA ALA A 112 12.26 -6.28 -14.16
C ALA A 112 13.15 -5.16 -13.60
N LEU A 113 13.44 -5.17 -12.30
CA LEU A 113 14.32 -4.20 -11.66
C LEU A 113 15.75 -4.28 -12.22
N PHE A 114 16.30 -5.49 -12.37
CA PHE A 114 17.65 -5.67 -12.94
C PHE A 114 17.71 -5.23 -14.41
N SER A 115 16.70 -5.55 -15.20
CA SER A 115 16.63 -5.12 -16.61
C SER A 115 16.47 -3.62 -16.77
N THR A 116 15.76 -2.96 -15.87
CA THR A 116 15.50 -1.52 -15.91
C THR A 116 16.69 -0.71 -15.38
N HIS A 117 17.48 -1.27 -14.46
CA HIS A 117 18.67 -0.59 -13.91
C HIS A 117 19.69 -0.18 -14.99
N THR A 118 19.82 -0.98 -16.04
CA THR A 118 20.69 -0.66 -17.20
C THR A 118 20.16 0.49 -18.05
N PHE A 119 18.84 0.73 -18.03
CA PHE A 119 18.21 1.77 -18.88
C PHE A 119 18.02 3.10 -18.14
N VAL A 120 17.80 3.07 -16.84
CA VAL A 120 17.42 4.23 -16.00
C VAL A 120 18.64 4.99 -15.48
N SER A 121 19.81 4.37 -15.39
CA SER A 121 21.05 5.02 -14.91
C SER A 121 21.47 6.27 -15.68
N SER A 122 20.96 6.47 -16.89
CA SER A 122 21.35 7.61 -17.75
C SER A 122 20.37 8.78 -17.75
N THR A 123 19.19 8.67 -17.11
CA THR A 123 18.11 9.66 -17.31
C THR A 123 17.59 10.29 -16.01
N LEU A 124 17.99 9.81 -14.83
CA LEU A 124 17.50 10.32 -13.53
C LEU A 124 18.52 11.21 -12.82
N THR A 125 18.99 12.25 -13.48
CA THR A 125 19.67 13.35 -12.83
C THR A 125 18.61 14.40 -12.48
N ASP A 126 18.41 14.68 -11.17
CA ASP A 126 17.56 15.74 -10.62
C ASP A 126 16.03 15.60 -10.69
N MET A 127 15.47 14.47 -10.23
CA MET A 127 14.06 14.45 -9.84
C MET A 127 13.90 14.75 -8.35
N THR A 128 13.73 16.02 -8.02
CA THR A 128 13.24 16.44 -6.69
C THR A 128 11.80 15.99 -6.53
N ALA A 129 11.44 15.43 -5.37
CA ALA A 129 10.06 15.02 -5.10
C ALA A 129 9.11 16.22 -5.28
N PRO A 130 8.00 16.07 -6.01
CA PRO A 130 7.09 17.17 -6.27
C PRO A 130 6.42 17.63 -4.98
N ASP A 131 6.36 18.94 -4.78
CA ASP A 131 5.62 19.56 -3.67
C ASP A 131 4.10 19.36 -3.86
N ILE A 132 3.36 19.40 -2.74
CA ILE A 132 1.90 19.22 -2.73
C ILE A 132 1.17 20.19 -3.66
N ASN A 133 1.66 21.42 -3.77
CA ASN A 133 1.10 22.41 -4.70
C ASN A 133 1.26 21.99 -6.15
N THR A 134 2.42 21.47 -6.51
CA THR A 134 2.71 20.95 -7.84
C THR A 134 1.82 19.77 -8.19
N ILE A 135 1.63 18.84 -7.25
CA ILE A 135 0.73 17.70 -7.41
C ILE A 135 -0.70 18.17 -7.64
N GLY A 136 -1.18 19.15 -6.85
CA GLY A 136 -2.51 19.73 -7.02
C GLY A 136 -2.71 20.39 -8.38
N GLN A 137 -1.72 21.13 -8.86
CA GLN A 137 -1.75 21.74 -10.19
C GLN A 137 -1.81 20.69 -11.31
N TRP A 138 -1.01 19.63 -11.23
CA TRP A 138 -1.02 18.54 -12.21
C TRP A 138 -2.35 17.78 -12.24
N LEU A 139 -2.96 17.56 -11.07
CA LEU A 139 -4.26 16.89 -10.96
C LEU A 139 -5.40 17.68 -11.64
N LEU A 140 -5.32 19.01 -11.63
CA LEU A 140 -6.34 19.89 -12.18
C LEU A 140 -5.95 20.48 -13.54
N SER A 141 -4.76 20.16 -14.07
CA SER A 141 -4.30 20.66 -15.36
C SER A 141 -5.03 20.01 -16.52
N THR A 142 -5.43 20.83 -17.50
CA THR A 142 -6.02 20.42 -18.77
C THR A 142 -4.99 20.24 -19.89
N ASP A 143 -3.70 20.44 -19.61
CA ASP A 143 -2.63 20.30 -20.58
C ASP A 143 -2.47 18.86 -21.06
N LYS A 144 -1.70 18.65 -22.16
CA LYS A 144 -1.45 17.31 -22.74
C LYS A 144 -0.91 16.27 -21.74
N PHE A 145 -0.28 16.72 -20.66
CA PHE A 145 0.27 15.89 -19.57
C PHE A 145 -0.50 16.06 -18.24
N GLY A 146 -1.67 16.72 -18.27
CA GLY A 146 -2.52 16.89 -17.10
C GLY A 146 -3.29 15.63 -16.73
N TYR A 147 -3.59 15.48 -15.44
CA TYR A 147 -4.30 14.32 -14.88
C TYR A 147 -5.77 14.62 -14.56
N LEU A 148 -6.37 15.63 -15.22
CA LEU A 148 -7.77 16.02 -14.98
C LEU A 148 -8.75 14.89 -15.24
N LEU A 149 -8.61 14.16 -16.36
CA LEU A 149 -9.49 13.04 -16.69
C LEU A 149 -9.46 11.90 -15.67
N PRO A 150 -8.28 11.39 -15.23
CA PRO A 150 -8.22 10.44 -14.13
C PRO A 150 -8.82 10.98 -12.82
N PHE A 151 -8.62 12.26 -12.51
CA PHE A 151 -9.17 12.90 -11.33
C PHE A 151 -10.71 12.93 -11.35
N GLU A 152 -11.33 13.32 -12.48
CA GLU A 152 -12.78 13.27 -12.66
C GLU A 152 -13.32 11.85 -12.58
N ALA A 153 -12.66 10.87 -13.20
CA ALA A 153 -13.07 9.47 -13.15
C ALA A 153 -13.07 8.93 -11.70
N ILE A 154 -12.06 9.29 -10.90
CA ILE A 154 -11.99 8.88 -9.49
C ILE A 154 -13.08 9.57 -8.66
N SER A 155 -13.40 10.83 -8.92
CA SER A 155 -14.46 11.55 -8.21
C SER A 155 -15.84 10.96 -8.49
N VAL A 156 -16.13 10.57 -9.74
CA VAL A 156 -17.35 9.85 -10.10
C VAL A 156 -17.40 8.47 -9.44
N LEU A 157 -16.27 7.75 -9.42
CA LEU A 157 -16.15 6.47 -8.74
C LEU A 157 -16.44 6.60 -7.24
N LEU A 158 -15.89 7.62 -6.58
CA LEU A 158 -16.15 7.91 -5.16
C LEU A 158 -17.63 8.14 -4.90
N LEU A 159 -18.29 8.95 -5.74
CA LEU A 159 -19.73 9.20 -5.65
C LEU A 159 -20.53 7.89 -5.81
N ALA A 160 -20.19 7.08 -6.80
CA ALA A 160 -20.84 5.79 -7.02
C ALA A 160 -20.65 4.83 -5.82
N CYS A 161 -19.47 4.78 -5.22
CA CYS A 161 -19.20 3.98 -4.03
C CYS A 161 -20.02 4.44 -2.82
N ILE A 162 -20.15 5.75 -2.60
CA ILE A 162 -20.96 6.31 -1.50
C ILE A 162 -22.43 5.94 -1.70
N ILE A 163 -22.99 6.20 -2.89
CA ILE A 163 -24.39 5.89 -3.21
C ILE A 163 -24.62 4.38 -3.09
N GLY A 164 -23.74 3.56 -3.67
CA GLY A 164 -23.85 2.10 -3.60
C GLY A 164 -23.82 1.57 -2.17
N GLY A 165 -22.91 2.06 -1.34
CA GLY A 165 -22.81 1.71 0.06
C GLY A 165 -24.09 2.05 0.85
N VAL A 166 -24.64 3.25 0.64
CA VAL A 166 -25.88 3.69 1.29
C VAL A 166 -27.10 2.87 0.82
N VAL A 167 -27.19 2.58 -0.48
CA VAL A 167 -28.32 1.81 -1.05
C VAL A 167 -28.31 0.37 -0.53
N ILE A 168 -27.13 -0.26 -0.43
CA ILE A 168 -26.99 -1.63 0.10
C ILE A 168 -27.27 -1.67 1.60
N ALA A 169 -26.80 -0.68 2.36
CA ALA A 169 -26.97 -0.63 3.81
C ALA A 169 -28.40 -0.26 4.23
N ARG A 170 -29.18 0.35 3.34
CA ARG A 170 -30.56 0.76 3.63
C ARG A 170 -31.46 -0.47 3.75
N LYS A 171 -31.88 -0.77 4.98
CA LYS A 171 -32.94 -1.75 5.24
C LYS A 171 -34.25 -1.28 4.57
N ARG A 172 -34.87 -2.13 3.75
CA ARG A 172 -36.26 -1.96 3.32
C ARG A 172 -37.21 -2.28 4.45
#